data_15d4775d7adece122d96fa69c9292575
#
_entry.id   15d4775d7adece122d96fa69c9292575
#
_cell.length_a   1.000
_cell.length_b   1.000
_cell.length_c   1.000
_cell.angle_alpha   90.00
_cell.angle_beta   90.00
_cell.angle_gamma   90.00
#
_symmetry.space_group_name_H-M   'P 1'
#
loop_
_entity.id
_entity.type
_entity.pdbx_description
1 polymer ?
#
loop_
_entity_poly.entity_id
_entity_poly.type
_entity_poly.pdbx_seq_one_letter_code
_entity_poly.pdbx_strand_id
1 'polypeptide(L)'
;MLLCLTALYAQRADNYPPTKNAQVKLSETNLPIVFIDVDGKMILREERITAKIKIIDNGTGKTNYADLAAHPDQKVDYEGYISLKYRGNSSFNSSDKKPYGFKTIAKPLEEGGKKVKVSLLGLGKDNDWVLLAPFADKTMIRDVLTFELGRPYLDWVPSSRHVEVVVDGKYYGIYILTERPGKGKNRLNLHDPGEDGGDLTGDWRVEIDRDDEDHYYRSKYHPYGRYGTVDNTKYITYQYDDPEYEDFADLPAGTEKAIQKSIDDMEDCFAGDNYKDPVNGYRKYIDV
;
A
#
# COMPACT_ATOMS: atom_id res chain seq x y z
N MET A 1 -10.63 30.49 13.40
CA MET A 1 -9.34 30.64 12.71
C MET A 1 -8.64 29.29 12.39
N LEU A 2 -8.97 28.20 13.10
CA LEU A 2 -8.41 26.86 12.85
C LEU A 2 -8.99 26.17 11.59
N LEU A 3 -10.27 26.38 11.28
CA LEU A 3 -10.95 25.82 10.10
C LEU A 3 -10.39 26.34 8.75
N CYS A 4 -9.85 27.57 8.73
CA CYS A 4 -9.26 28.14 7.52
C CYS A 4 -7.89 27.55 7.16
N LEU A 5 -7.13 27.08 8.16
CA LEU A 5 -5.81 26.48 7.93
C LEU A 5 -5.90 25.04 7.42
N THR A 6 -6.88 24.27 7.86
CA THR A 6 -7.11 22.91 7.34
C THR A 6 -7.63 22.93 5.90
N ALA A 7 -8.50 23.90 5.56
CA ALA A 7 -8.97 24.09 4.18
C ALA A 7 -7.83 24.54 3.23
N LEU A 8 -6.88 25.35 3.70
CA LEU A 8 -5.70 25.76 2.92
C LEU A 8 -4.70 24.59 2.69
N TYR A 9 -4.60 23.67 3.64
CA TYR A 9 -3.77 22.47 3.47
C TYR A 9 -4.41 21.46 2.52
N ALA A 10 -5.71 21.26 2.59
CA ALA A 10 -6.47 20.45 1.64
C ALA A 10 -6.35 21.05 0.23
N GLN A 11 -6.62 22.35 0.08
CA GLN A 11 -6.51 23.05 -1.20
C GLN A 11 -5.12 22.98 -1.84
N ARG A 12 -4.05 22.86 -1.05
CA ARG A 12 -2.69 22.71 -1.54
C ARG A 12 -2.39 21.32 -2.12
N ALA A 13 -3.06 20.28 -1.65
CA ALA A 13 -2.94 18.93 -2.18
C ALA A 13 -3.58 18.76 -3.55
N ASP A 14 -4.61 19.57 -3.87
CA ASP A 14 -5.45 19.42 -5.05
C ASP A 14 -4.99 20.23 -6.27
N ASN A 15 -4.22 21.27 -6.04
CA ASN A 15 -3.77 22.21 -7.07
C ASN A 15 -2.33 22.01 -7.49
N TYR A 16 -1.77 20.81 -7.29
CA TYR A 16 -0.49 20.50 -7.93
C TYR A 16 -0.74 19.85 -9.29
N PRO A 17 -0.92 20.66 -10.36
CA PRO A 17 -0.66 20.14 -11.68
C PRO A 17 0.79 19.64 -11.69
N PRO A 18 1.16 18.67 -12.53
CA PRO A 18 2.56 18.30 -12.75
C PRO A 18 3.29 19.58 -13.20
N THR A 19 3.98 20.21 -12.24
CA THR A 19 4.20 21.66 -12.21
C THR A 19 5.15 22.18 -13.24
N LYS A 20 6.01 21.34 -13.78
CA LYS A 20 6.96 21.78 -14.83
C LYS A 20 6.61 21.22 -16.21
N ASN A 21 5.69 20.26 -16.29
CA ASN A 21 5.29 19.62 -17.53
C ASN A 21 3.76 19.64 -17.74
N ALA A 22 3.07 20.64 -17.22
CA ALA A 22 1.62 20.81 -17.40
C ALA A 22 1.18 20.86 -18.89
N GLN A 23 2.14 21.02 -19.80
CA GLN A 23 1.91 21.00 -21.25
C GLN A 23 2.17 19.63 -21.86
N VAL A 24 2.75 18.67 -21.14
CA VAL A 24 2.98 17.33 -21.68
C VAL A 24 1.64 16.61 -21.76
N LYS A 25 1.29 16.23 -22.96
CA LYS A 25 0.13 15.39 -23.23
C LYS A 25 0.62 14.01 -23.64
N LEU A 26 0.03 12.99 -23.04
CA LEU A 26 0.22 11.63 -23.51
C LEU A 26 -0.59 11.46 -24.80
N SER A 27 0.05 11.04 -25.88
CA SER A 27 -0.62 10.63 -27.12
C SER A 27 -0.68 9.10 -27.20
N GLU A 28 0.49 8.46 -27.03
CA GLU A 28 0.65 7.02 -27.15
C GLU A 28 1.83 6.54 -26.28
N THR A 29 1.81 5.26 -25.92
CA THR A 29 2.85 4.61 -25.11
C THR A 29 2.82 3.11 -25.33
N ASN A 30 3.90 2.43 -24.97
CA ASN A 30 3.95 0.95 -24.88
C ASN A 30 3.60 0.43 -23.48
N LEU A 31 3.32 1.32 -22.53
CA LEU A 31 2.84 0.94 -21.19
C LEU A 31 1.31 0.95 -21.15
N PRO A 32 0.66 0.16 -20.28
CA PRO A 32 -0.76 0.31 -20.02
C PRO A 32 -1.09 1.73 -19.56
N ILE A 33 -2.29 2.21 -19.91
CA ILE A 33 -2.77 3.54 -19.51
C ILE A 33 -3.91 3.39 -18.52
N VAL A 34 -3.75 4.03 -17.36
CA VAL A 34 -4.77 4.09 -16.29
C VAL A 34 -5.43 5.46 -16.35
N PHE A 35 -6.68 5.49 -16.75
CA PHE A 35 -7.54 6.67 -16.67
C PHE A 35 -8.33 6.65 -15.38
N ILE A 36 -8.30 7.75 -14.63
CA ILE A 36 -9.08 7.96 -13.41
C ILE A 36 -9.94 9.20 -13.65
N ASP A 37 -11.24 9.05 -13.49
CA ASP A 37 -12.21 10.13 -13.56
C ASP A 37 -12.80 10.33 -12.16
N VAL A 38 -12.46 11.47 -11.56
CA VAL A 38 -12.95 11.87 -10.23
C VAL A 38 -14.13 12.82 -10.31
N ASP A 39 -14.62 13.13 -11.54
CA ASP A 39 -15.73 14.04 -11.80
C ASP A 39 -15.49 15.43 -11.16
N GLY A 40 -14.26 15.92 -11.29
CA GLY A 40 -13.82 17.19 -10.69
C GLY A 40 -13.78 17.22 -9.16
N LYS A 41 -14.03 16.09 -8.48
CA LYS A 41 -13.95 16.00 -7.02
C LYS A 41 -12.50 16.12 -6.57
N MET A 42 -12.33 16.66 -5.37
CA MET A 42 -11.05 16.73 -4.68
C MET A 42 -10.63 15.34 -4.18
N ILE A 43 -9.44 14.90 -4.53
CA ILE A 43 -8.87 13.67 -3.95
C ILE A 43 -8.33 14.02 -2.56
N LEU A 44 -8.78 13.29 -1.53
CA LEU A 44 -8.43 13.53 -0.14
C LEU A 44 -7.35 12.53 0.32
N ARG A 45 -6.69 12.86 1.43
CA ARG A 45 -5.69 11.98 2.03
C ARG A 45 -6.31 11.01 3.03
N GLU A 46 -7.22 11.48 3.85
CA GLU A 46 -7.80 10.68 4.93
C GLU A 46 -9.06 9.95 4.47
N GLU A 47 -9.92 10.62 3.74
CA GLU A 47 -11.17 10.06 3.27
C GLU A 47 -11.06 9.54 1.83
N ARG A 48 -11.89 8.53 1.53
CA ARG A 48 -11.99 7.99 0.17
C ARG A 48 -13.14 8.63 -0.58
N ILE A 49 -12.89 8.97 -1.84
CA ILE A 49 -13.92 9.43 -2.77
C ILE A 49 -14.27 8.34 -3.78
N THR A 50 -15.47 8.37 -4.32
CA THR A 50 -15.83 7.59 -5.50
C THR A 50 -15.16 8.19 -6.74
N ALA A 51 -14.53 7.34 -7.53
CA ALA A 51 -14.01 7.66 -8.86
C ALA A 51 -14.32 6.51 -9.83
N LYS A 52 -14.19 6.76 -11.13
CA LYS A 52 -14.17 5.72 -12.16
C LYS A 52 -12.73 5.46 -12.59
N ILE A 53 -12.44 4.22 -12.92
CA ILE A 53 -11.17 3.81 -13.48
C ILE A 53 -11.40 3.07 -14.80
N LYS A 54 -10.56 3.34 -15.79
CA LYS A 54 -10.45 2.53 -17.01
C LYS A 54 -8.98 2.25 -17.28
N ILE A 55 -8.64 1.01 -17.54
CA ILE A 55 -7.27 0.56 -17.84
C ILE A 55 -7.25 0.03 -19.27
N ILE A 56 -6.38 0.60 -20.09
CA ILE A 56 -6.13 0.17 -21.48
C ILE A 56 -4.82 -0.60 -21.52
N ASP A 57 -4.85 -1.81 -22.06
CA ASP A 57 -3.66 -2.62 -22.33
C ASP A 57 -3.85 -3.48 -23.58
N ASN A 58 -3.30 -3.03 -24.70
CA ASN A 58 -3.32 -3.75 -25.96
C ASN A 58 -2.39 -4.98 -25.96
N GLY A 59 -1.57 -5.14 -24.92
CA GLY A 59 -0.66 -6.25 -24.71
C GLY A 59 0.80 -5.92 -25.02
N THR A 60 1.68 -6.83 -24.63
CA THR A 60 3.13 -6.66 -24.75
C THR A 60 3.56 -6.30 -26.18
N GLY A 61 4.38 -5.26 -26.30
CA GLY A 61 4.92 -4.79 -27.57
C GLY A 61 3.92 -4.05 -28.47
N LYS A 62 2.71 -3.80 -27.99
CA LYS A 62 1.70 -3.02 -28.71
C LYS A 62 1.61 -1.61 -28.14
N THR A 63 1.15 -0.68 -28.99
CA THR A 63 0.92 0.71 -28.63
C THR A 63 -0.45 0.88 -27.99
N ASN A 64 -0.50 1.62 -26.89
CA ASN A 64 -1.71 2.10 -26.22
C ASN A 64 -1.85 3.61 -26.53
N TYR A 65 -3.05 4.07 -26.81
CA TYR A 65 -3.36 5.44 -27.19
C TYR A 65 -4.20 6.12 -26.13
N ALA A 66 -3.88 7.38 -25.83
CA ALA A 66 -4.61 8.16 -24.83
C ALA A 66 -5.92 8.73 -25.39
N ASP A 67 -6.03 8.94 -26.70
CA ASP A 67 -7.29 9.36 -27.33
C ASP A 67 -8.20 8.15 -27.57
N LEU A 68 -9.09 7.92 -26.60
CA LEU A 68 -10.04 6.80 -26.63
C LEU A 68 -11.10 6.96 -27.74
N ALA A 69 -11.38 8.20 -28.17
CA ALA A 69 -12.36 8.44 -29.23
C ALA A 69 -11.78 8.13 -30.62
N ALA A 70 -10.52 8.46 -30.84
CA ALA A 70 -9.80 8.13 -32.08
C ALA A 70 -9.43 6.63 -32.17
N HIS A 71 -9.34 5.95 -31.02
CA HIS A 71 -8.94 4.54 -30.91
C HIS A 71 -9.92 3.72 -30.09
N PRO A 72 -11.19 3.53 -30.54
CA PRO A 72 -12.24 2.87 -29.77
C PRO A 72 -12.04 1.35 -29.61
N ASP A 73 -11.24 0.73 -30.47
CA ASP A 73 -11.02 -0.72 -30.51
C ASP A 73 -9.91 -1.20 -29.58
N GLN A 74 -9.38 -0.32 -28.74
CA GLN A 74 -8.35 -0.70 -27.78
C GLN A 74 -8.87 -1.69 -26.75
N LYS A 75 -8.00 -2.63 -26.35
CA LYS A 75 -8.34 -3.59 -25.32
C LYS A 75 -8.45 -2.92 -23.95
N VAL A 76 -9.64 -2.99 -23.38
CA VAL A 76 -9.92 -2.61 -21.99
C VAL A 76 -9.56 -3.79 -21.10
N ASP A 77 -8.55 -3.62 -20.21
CA ASP A 77 -8.21 -4.61 -19.19
C ASP A 77 -9.23 -4.58 -18.05
N TYR A 78 -9.57 -3.38 -17.59
CA TYR A 78 -10.58 -3.18 -16.55
C TYR A 78 -11.29 -1.84 -16.72
N GLU A 79 -12.58 -1.81 -16.39
CA GLU A 79 -13.39 -0.59 -16.26
C GLU A 79 -14.39 -0.75 -15.12
N GLY A 80 -14.46 0.24 -14.21
CA GLY A 80 -15.39 0.17 -13.07
C GLY A 80 -15.23 1.32 -12.09
N TYR A 81 -15.91 1.19 -10.94
CA TYR A 81 -15.80 2.14 -9.83
C TYR A 81 -14.67 1.78 -8.89
N ILE A 82 -14.06 2.82 -8.34
CA ILE A 82 -13.04 2.70 -7.28
C ILE A 82 -13.35 3.67 -6.14
N SER A 83 -12.93 3.29 -4.94
CA SER A 83 -12.78 4.22 -3.83
C SER A 83 -11.32 4.66 -3.77
N LEU A 84 -11.08 5.96 -3.97
CA LEU A 84 -9.76 6.55 -4.20
C LEU A 84 -9.38 7.49 -3.07
N LYS A 85 -8.10 7.47 -2.65
CA LYS A 85 -7.49 8.49 -1.79
C LYS A 85 -6.01 8.65 -2.10
N TYR A 86 -5.42 9.76 -1.67
CA TYR A 86 -3.96 9.84 -1.57
C TYR A 86 -3.45 8.89 -0.49
N ARG A 87 -2.21 8.44 -0.64
CA ARG A 87 -1.55 7.59 0.35
C ARG A 87 -0.13 8.05 0.63
N GLY A 88 0.45 7.40 1.66
CA GLY A 88 1.82 7.62 2.09
C GLY A 88 1.97 8.86 2.96
N ASN A 89 3.08 8.91 3.65
CA ASN A 89 3.44 10.02 4.50
C ASN A 89 4.63 10.78 3.88
N SER A 90 5.84 10.25 3.98
CA SER A 90 7.02 10.87 3.39
C SER A 90 6.89 11.01 1.87
N SER A 91 6.42 9.97 1.18
CA SER A 91 6.18 9.99 -0.27
C SER A 91 5.11 10.99 -0.69
N PHE A 92 4.07 11.22 0.14
CA PHE A 92 3.06 12.24 -0.11
C PHE A 92 3.62 13.65 0.07
N ASN A 93 4.43 13.87 1.11
CA ASN A 93 4.92 15.21 1.47
C ASN A 93 6.13 15.66 0.63
N SER A 94 6.91 14.72 0.10
CA SER A 94 8.19 15.01 -0.58
C SER A 94 8.06 15.45 -2.03
N SER A 95 6.89 15.31 -2.66
CA SER A 95 6.71 15.55 -4.09
C SER A 95 5.29 15.98 -4.45
N ASP A 96 5.19 16.73 -5.55
CA ASP A 96 3.91 17.06 -6.18
C ASP A 96 3.28 15.85 -6.89
N LYS A 97 4.08 14.86 -7.26
CA LYS A 97 3.62 13.59 -7.81
C LYS A 97 3.15 12.70 -6.67
N LYS A 98 1.84 12.71 -6.42
CA LYS A 98 1.23 12.03 -5.27
C LYS A 98 0.95 10.56 -5.56
N PRO A 99 1.26 9.65 -4.62
CA PRO A 99 0.83 8.26 -4.71
C PRO A 99 -0.65 8.10 -4.35
N TYR A 100 -1.30 7.09 -4.94
CA TYR A 100 -2.72 6.80 -4.72
C TYR A 100 -2.90 5.42 -4.10
N GLY A 101 -3.88 5.30 -3.20
CA GLY A 101 -4.44 4.03 -2.77
C GLY A 101 -5.89 3.94 -3.24
N PHE A 102 -6.26 2.84 -3.88
CA PHE A 102 -7.63 2.66 -4.31
C PHE A 102 -8.14 1.24 -4.07
N LYS A 103 -9.46 1.14 -3.88
CA LYS A 103 -10.15 -0.16 -3.80
C LYS A 103 -11.19 -0.24 -4.90
N THR A 104 -11.21 -1.37 -5.60
CA THR A 104 -12.27 -1.64 -6.57
C THR A 104 -13.59 -1.93 -5.87
N ILE A 105 -14.67 -1.30 -6.31
CA ILE A 105 -16.01 -1.37 -5.72
C ILE A 105 -17.07 -1.61 -6.79
N ALA A 106 -18.18 -2.25 -6.39
CA ALA A 106 -19.25 -2.64 -7.32
C ALA A 106 -20.08 -1.46 -7.85
N LYS A 107 -20.18 -0.38 -7.06
CA LYS A 107 -20.94 0.83 -7.35
C LYS A 107 -20.42 1.98 -6.50
N PRO A 108 -20.84 3.24 -6.72
CA PRO A 108 -20.42 4.38 -5.93
C PRO A 108 -20.54 4.18 -4.41
N LEU A 109 -19.62 4.78 -3.63
CA LEU A 109 -19.64 4.70 -2.16
C LEU A 109 -20.94 5.27 -1.60
N GLU A 110 -21.43 6.35 -2.19
CA GLU A 110 -22.65 7.06 -1.82
C GLU A 110 -23.90 6.18 -1.97
N GLU A 111 -23.80 5.16 -2.83
CA GLU A 111 -24.83 4.15 -3.04
C GLU A 111 -24.59 2.86 -2.24
N GLY A 112 -23.63 2.86 -1.32
CA GLY A 112 -23.23 1.70 -0.53
C GLY A 112 -22.39 0.69 -1.32
N GLY A 113 -21.46 1.17 -2.15
CA GLY A 113 -20.56 0.34 -2.95
C GLY A 113 -19.68 -0.55 -2.09
N LYS A 114 -19.84 -1.89 -2.28
CA LYS A 114 -19.01 -2.90 -1.60
C LYS A 114 -17.75 -3.20 -2.41
N LYS A 115 -16.68 -3.59 -1.72
CA LYS A 115 -15.41 -4.03 -2.32
C LYS A 115 -15.65 -5.21 -3.27
N VAL A 116 -14.98 -5.21 -4.43
CA VAL A 116 -15.03 -6.27 -5.44
C VAL A 116 -13.62 -6.69 -5.79
N LYS A 117 -13.30 -7.96 -5.63
CA LYS A 117 -12.00 -8.50 -6.02
C LYS A 117 -11.91 -8.66 -7.54
N VAL A 118 -10.92 -8.02 -8.15
CA VAL A 118 -10.64 -8.09 -9.60
C VAL A 118 -9.15 -8.36 -9.82
N SER A 119 -8.79 -8.82 -11.01
CA SER A 119 -7.40 -8.84 -11.46
C SER A 119 -7.18 -7.61 -12.34
N LEU A 120 -6.11 -6.88 -12.13
CA LEU A 120 -5.71 -5.74 -12.94
C LEU A 120 -4.38 -6.07 -13.62
N LEU A 121 -4.30 -5.95 -14.93
CA LEU A 121 -3.09 -6.21 -15.74
C LEU A 121 -2.43 -7.57 -15.46
N GLY A 122 -3.25 -8.59 -15.16
CA GLY A 122 -2.79 -9.93 -14.83
C GLY A 122 -2.23 -10.10 -13.41
N LEU A 123 -2.29 -9.08 -12.56
CA LEU A 123 -1.91 -9.17 -11.15
C LEU A 123 -2.92 -10.00 -10.35
N GLY A 124 -2.51 -10.51 -9.20
CA GLY A 124 -3.33 -11.39 -8.35
C GLY A 124 -4.67 -10.73 -7.95
N LYS A 125 -5.77 -11.48 -8.10
CA LYS A 125 -7.14 -10.99 -7.88
C LYS A 125 -7.34 -10.51 -6.45
N ASP A 126 -7.56 -9.21 -6.27
CA ASP A 126 -7.93 -8.57 -5.00
C ASP A 126 -8.70 -7.27 -5.23
N ASN A 127 -9.06 -6.57 -4.15
CA ASN A 127 -9.73 -5.28 -4.24
C ASN A 127 -8.85 -4.09 -3.83
N ASP A 128 -7.68 -4.30 -3.23
CA ASP A 128 -6.82 -3.22 -2.70
C ASP A 128 -5.55 -3.06 -3.52
N TRP A 129 -5.34 -1.85 -4.03
CA TRP A 129 -4.33 -1.52 -5.02
C TRP A 129 -3.63 -0.21 -4.70
N VAL A 130 -2.40 -0.09 -5.17
CA VAL A 130 -1.59 1.11 -5.00
C VAL A 130 -1.01 1.56 -6.33
N LEU A 131 -1.04 2.86 -6.57
CA LEU A 131 -0.24 3.52 -7.59
C LEU A 131 0.91 4.24 -6.88
N LEU A 132 2.09 3.62 -6.87
CA LEU A 132 3.30 4.23 -6.36
C LEU A 132 3.76 5.34 -7.31
N ALA A 133 4.21 6.45 -6.73
CA ALA A 133 4.72 7.60 -7.46
C ALA A 133 6.24 7.72 -7.27
N PRO A 134 7.07 7.05 -8.06
CA PRO A 134 8.52 6.93 -7.83
C PRO A 134 9.26 8.23 -8.19
N PHE A 135 8.94 9.32 -7.51
CA PHE A 135 9.53 10.64 -7.78
C PHE A 135 11.02 10.71 -7.45
N ALA A 136 11.41 10.15 -6.31
CA ALA A 136 12.80 10.16 -5.86
C ALA A 136 13.70 9.21 -6.66
N ASP A 137 13.12 8.17 -7.22
CA ASP A 137 13.81 7.21 -8.07
C ASP A 137 13.72 7.61 -9.54
N LYS A 138 14.77 8.24 -10.06
CA LYS A 138 14.84 8.66 -11.46
C LYS A 138 14.86 7.51 -12.46
N THR A 139 15.19 6.29 -12.00
CA THR A 139 15.16 5.08 -12.83
C THR A 139 13.76 4.46 -12.88
N MET A 140 12.91 4.75 -11.89
CA MET A 140 11.56 4.20 -11.70
C MET A 140 11.50 2.67 -11.60
N ILE A 141 12.62 2.01 -11.28
CA ILE A 141 12.70 0.54 -11.23
C ILE A 141 13.08 -0.01 -9.85
N ARG A 142 13.47 0.82 -8.87
CA ARG A 142 13.98 0.33 -7.58
C ARG A 142 12.95 -0.51 -6.82
N ASP A 143 11.70 -0.04 -6.74
CA ASP A 143 10.63 -0.79 -6.09
C ASP A 143 10.41 -2.14 -6.77
N VAL A 144 10.27 -2.14 -8.11
CA VAL A 144 10.08 -3.34 -8.92
C VAL A 144 11.26 -4.30 -8.77
N LEU A 145 12.48 -3.78 -8.85
CA LEU A 145 13.70 -4.59 -8.69
C LEU A 145 13.77 -5.21 -7.29
N THR A 146 13.40 -4.46 -6.25
CA THR A 146 13.36 -4.98 -4.86
C THR A 146 12.35 -6.11 -4.73
N PHE A 147 11.16 -5.98 -5.32
CA PHE A 147 10.16 -7.05 -5.34
C PHE A 147 10.70 -8.30 -6.05
N GLU A 148 11.31 -8.14 -7.22
CA GLU A 148 11.84 -9.28 -7.98
C GLU A 148 13.03 -9.95 -7.27
N LEU A 149 13.90 -9.19 -6.61
CA LEU A 149 15.00 -9.73 -5.80
C LEU A 149 14.50 -10.46 -4.55
N GLY A 150 13.39 -10.02 -3.96
CA GLY A 150 12.79 -10.66 -2.79
C GLY A 150 12.03 -11.95 -3.13
N ARG A 151 11.52 -12.08 -4.36
CA ARG A 151 10.62 -13.18 -4.77
C ARG A 151 11.18 -14.60 -4.55
N PRO A 152 12.46 -14.90 -4.73
CA PRO A 152 13.01 -16.22 -4.43
C PRO A 152 13.12 -16.56 -2.94
N TYR A 153 12.99 -15.57 -2.05
CA TYR A 153 13.26 -15.71 -0.62
C TYR A 153 12.04 -15.54 0.26
N LEU A 154 10.96 -14.97 -0.25
CA LEU A 154 9.75 -14.67 0.50
C LEU A 154 8.55 -15.39 -0.11
N ASP A 155 7.67 -15.91 0.71
CA ASP A 155 6.47 -16.64 0.29
C ASP A 155 5.57 -15.77 -0.58
N TRP A 156 5.55 -14.48 -0.31
CA TRP A 156 4.84 -13.51 -1.10
C TRP A 156 5.57 -12.16 -1.17
N VAL A 157 5.61 -11.57 -2.35
CA VAL A 157 6.01 -10.19 -2.58
C VAL A 157 5.05 -9.54 -3.56
N PRO A 158 4.82 -8.22 -3.46
CA PRO A 158 3.94 -7.53 -4.38
C PRO A 158 4.33 -7.74 -5.84
N SER A 159 3.38 -8.09 -6.67
CA SER A 159 3.52 -8.01 -8.12
C SER A 159 3.16 -6.61 -8.60
N SER A 160 3.77 -6.16 -9.69
CA SER A 160 3.63 -4.77 -10.14
C SER A 160 3.70 -4.62 -11.66
N ARG A 161 3.20 -3.47 -12.14
CA ARG A 161 3.27 -3.04 -13.54
C ARG A 161 3.56 -1.55 -13.60
N HIS A 162 4.47 -1.13 -14.47
CA HIS A 162 4.57 0.27 -14.86
C HIS A 162 3.36 0.65 -15.69
N VAL A 163 2.77 1.80 -15.39
CA VAL A 163 1.59 2.33 -16.07
C VAL A 163 1.70 3.84 -16.26
N GLU A 164 1.09 4.36 -17.31
CA GLU A 164 0.86 5.80 -17.47
C GLU A 164 -0.44 6.17 -16.74
N VAL A 165 -0.48 7.32 -16.08
CA VAL A 165 -1.67 7.74 -15.32
C VAL A 165 -2.21 9.06 -15.86
N VAL A 166 -3.50 9.07 -16.15
CA VAL A 166 -4.28 10.23 -16.55
C VAL A 166 -5.43 10.42 -15.56
N VAL A 167 -5.54 11.59 -14.93
CA VAL A 167 -6.62 11.92 -14.00
C VAL A 167 -7.37 13.13 -14.54
N ASP A 168 -8.69 13.02 -14.73
CA ASP A 168 -9.55 14.06 -15.32
C ASP A 168 -8.95 14.67 -16.59
N GLY A 169 -8.44 13.81 -17.48
CA GLY A 169 -7.83 14.21 -18.74
C GLY A 169 -6.43 14.84 -18.62
N LYS A 170 -5.87 14.98 -17.41
CA LYS A 170 -4.51 15.49 -17.19
C LYS A 170 -3.54 14.33 -17.01
N TYR A 171 -2.42 14.40 -17.72
CA TYR A 171 -1.38 13.39 -17.65
C TYR A 171 -0.46 13.62 -16.45
N TYR A 172 -0.26 12.58 -15.64
CA TYR A 172 0.55 12.60 -14.41
C TYR A 172 1.87 11.82 -14.51
N GLY A 173 2.14 11.19 -15.65
CA GLY A 173 3.38 10.44 -15.90
C GLY A 173 3.29 8.98 -15.48
N ILE A 174 4.46 8.33 -15.42
CA ILE A 174 4.59 6.91 -15.12
C ILE A 174 4.41 6.67 -13.61
N TYR A 175 3.58 5.69 -13.27
CA TYR A 175 3.39 5.15 -11.93
C TYR A 175 3.71 3.65 -11.93
N ILE A 176 3.79 3.06 -10.75
CA ILE A 176 3.86 1.61 -10.58
C ILE A 176 2.53 1.18 -9.95
N LEU A 177 1.67 0.51 -10.73
CA LEU A 177 0.52 -0.19 -10.18
C LEU A 177 1.03 -1.44 -9.47
N THR A 178 0.70 -1.58 -8.20
CA THR A 178 1.16 -2.70 -7.38
C THR A 178 0.07 -3.20 -6.44
N GLU A 179 0.23 -4.42 -6.04
CA GLU A 179 -0.53 -5.07 -4.99
C GLU A 179 -0.22 -4.41 -3.64
N ARG A 180 -1.25 -4.23 -2.79
CA ARG A 180 -1.04 -3.84 -1.40
C ARG A 180 -0.85 -5.11 -0.55
N PRO A 181 0.15 -5.17 0.34
CA PRO A 181 0.22 -6.21 1.36
C PRO A 181 -1.07 -6.24 2.19
N GLY A 182 -1.54 -7.42 2.51
CA GLY A 182 -2.75 -7.63 3.29
C GLY A 182 -3.13 -9.10 3.26
N LYS A 183 -4.00 -9.51 4.18
CA LYS A 183 -4.50 -10.88 4.25
C LYS A 183 -5.35 -11.24 3.03
N GLY A 184 -5.05 -12.36 2.41
CA GLY A 184 -5.84 -12.88 1.28
C GLY A 184 -5.13 -13.96 0.48
N LYS A 185 -5.91 -14.80 -0.17
CA LYS A 185 -5.41 -15.94 -0.96
C LYS A 185 -4.37 -15.56 -2.03
N ASN A 186 -4.47 -14.36 -2.61
CA ASN A 186 -3.54 -13.87 -3.62
C ASN A 186 -2.62 -12.75 -3.07
N ARG A 187 -2.49 -12.68 -1.76
CA ARG A 187 -1.63 -11.79 -0.98
C ARG A 187 -0.92 -12.62 0.08
N LEU A 188 -0.81 -12.13 1.28
CA LEU A 188 -0.38 -12.93 2.43
C LEU A 188 -1.50 -13.90 2.80
N ASN A 189 -1.28 -15.19 2.61
CA ASN A 189 -2.27 -16.22 2.92
C ASN A 189 -2.18 -16.59 4.41
N LEU A 190 -2.54 -15.63 5.26
CA LEU A 190 -2.47 -15.74 6.72
C LEU A 190 -3.67 -16.53 7.24
N HIS A 191 -3.42 -17.44 8.21
CA HIS A 191 -4.44 -18.19 8.92
C HIS A 191 -4.98 -17.35 10.11
N ASP A 192 -6.26 -17.51 10.40
CA ASP A 192 -6.85 -16.81 11.54
C ASP A 192 -6.36 -17.41 12.87
N PRO A 193 -6.12 -16.58 13.90
CA PRO A 193 -5.82 -17.06 15.23
C PRO A 193 -6.87 -18.06 15.73
N GLY A 194 -6.41 -19.22 16.19
CA GLY A 194 -7.27 -20.29 16.71
C GLY A 194 -7.97 -21.14 15.65
N GLU A 195 -7.76 -20.92 14.36
CA GLU A 195 -8.39 -21.69 13.28
C GLU A 195 -8.01 -23.19 13.35
N ASP A 196 -6.76 -23.49 13.66
CA ASP A 196 -6.24 -24.87 13.79
C ASP A 196 -6.34 -25.46 15.21
N GLY A 197 -7.16 -24.88 16.07
CA GLY A 197 -7.56 -25.48 17.33
C GLY A 197 -6.63 -25.31 18.51
N GLY A 198 -5.69 -24.36 18.51
CA GLY A 198 -4.84 -24.16 19.69
C GLY A 198 -3.86 -23.00 19.67
N ASP A 199 -3.40 -22.57 18.53
CA ASP A 199 -2.50 -21.44 18.44
C ASP A 199 -3.27 -20.13 18.42
N LEU A 200 -3.23 -19.41 19.53
CA LEU A 200 -3.88 -18.10 19.66
C LEU A 200 -3.18 -17.00 18.85
N THR A 201 -1.94 -17.23 18.41
CA THR A 201 -1.25 -16.25 17.56
C THR A 201 -1.73 -16.34 16.12
N GLY A 202 -2.02 -17.56 15.62
CA GLY A 202 -2.24 -17.77 14.19
C GLY A 202 -1.08 -17.21 13.38
N ASP A 203 -1.38 -16.77 12.16
CA ASP A 203 -0.49 -15.93 11.39
C ASP A 203 -0.87 -14.47 11.62
N TRP A 204 0.13 -13.63 11.85
CA TRP A 204 -0.11 -12.21 12.10
C TRP A 204 0.91 -11.34 11.39
N ARG A 205 0.51 -10.09 11.15
CA ARG A 205 1.36 -9.05 10.57
C ARG A 205 1.29 -7.78 11.41
N VAL A 206 2.46 -7.27 11.78
CA VAL A 206 2.61 -5.97 12.44
C VAL A 206 3.58 -5.10 11.66
N GLU A 207 3.41 -3.81 11.74
CA GLU A 207 4.34 -2.83 11.20
C GLU A 207 5.11 -2.16 12.35
N ILE A 208 6.42 -2.00 12.19
CA ILE A 208 7.21 -1.14 13.06
C ILE A 208 7.14 0.27 12.46
N ASP A 209 6.26 1.09 12.99
CA ASP A 209 6.06 2.46 12.53
C ASP A 209 5.89 3.42 13.71
N ARG A 210 5.53 4.66 13.43
CA ARG A 210 5.31 5.69 14.43
C ARG A 210 4.03 5.42 15.20
N ASP A 211 3.98 5.95 16.41
CA ASP A 211 2.82 5.89 17.31
C ASP A 211 1.77 6.98 16.99
N ASP A 212 1.47 7.17 15.70
CA ASP A 212 0.44 8.10 15.23
C ASP A 212 -0.96 7.48 15.10
N GLU A 213 -1.10 6.18 15.43
CA GLU A 213 -2.37 5.50 15.55
C GLU A 213 -2.68 5.16 17.02
N ASP A 214 -3.97 5.07 17.38
CA ASP A 214 -4.40 4.89 18.78
C ASP A 214 -4.17 3.48 19.32
N HIS A 215 -3.86 2.49 18.47
CA HIS A 215 -3.82 1.09 18.81
C HIS A 215 -2.52 0.43 18.35
N TYR A 216 -1.58 0.32 19.28
CA TYR A 216 -0.27 -0.29 19.03
C TYR A 216 0.24 -1.01 20.29
N TYR A 217 1.16 -1.94 20.08
CA TYR A 217 1.97 -2.52 21.12
C TYR A 217 3.31 -1.79 21.24
N ARG A 218 3.66 -1.33 22.41
CA ARG A 218 4.93 -0.64 22.67
C ARG A 218 5.93 -1.62 23.31
N SER A 219 7.04 -1.82 22.61
CA SER A 219 8.15 -2.63 23.12
C SER A 219 8.72 -2.07 24.43
N LYS A 220 9.24 -2.97 25.26
CA LYS A 220 10.08 -2.60 26.41
C LYS A 220 11.49 -2.15 26.00
N TYR A 221 11.88 -2.41 24.76
CA TYR A 221 13.16 -1.99 24.21
C TYR A 221 13.07 -0.65 23.52
N HIS A 222 14.20 0.06 23.47
CA HIS A 222 14.34 1.34 22.82
C HIS A 222 15.16 1.22 21.54
N PRO A 223 14.85 1.99 20.49
CA PRO A 223 15.62 1.94 19.26
C PRO A 223 17.01 2.53 19.44
N TYR A 224 17.93 2.11 18.58
CA TYR A 224 19.23 2.75 18.47
C TYR A 224 19.11 4.06 17.70
N GLY A 225 19.67 5.11 18.22
CA GLY A 225 19.81 6.38 17.52
C GLY A 225 20.86 6.32 16.41
N ARG A 226 20.96 7.41 15.66
CA ARG A 226 21.81 7.53 14.46
C ARG A 226 23.28 7.14 14.67
N TYR A 227 23.78 7.23 15.89
CA TYR A 227 25.19 6.98 16.25
C TYR A 227 25.39 5.66 17.02
N GLY A 228 24.44 4.75 16.97
CA GLY A 228 24.55 3.46 17.63
C GLY A 228 24.37 3.49 19.15
N THR A 229 23.85 4.59 19.70
CA THR A 229 23.46 4.70 21.12
C THR A 229 21.96 4.47 21.25
N VAL A 230 21.54 3.84 22.35
CA VAL A 230 20.11 3.65 22.62
C VAL A 230 19.43 5.00 22.84
N ASP A 231 18.34 5.25 22.13
CA ASP A 231 17.53 6.45 22.28
C ASP A 231 16.37 6.18 23.25
N ASN A 232 16.63 6.38 24.53
CA ASN A 232 15.63 6.16 25.60
C ASN A 232 14.44 7.13 25.55
N THR A 233 14.41 8.07 24.63
CA THR A 233 13.28 9.00 24.44
C THR A 233 12.27 8.47 23.43
N LYS A 234 12.60 7.40 22.71
CA LYS A 234 11.76 6.76 21.70
C LYS A 234 11.45 5.33 22.08
N TYR A 235 10.39 4.79 21.52
CA TYR A 235 9.97 3.42 21.68
C TYR A 235 9.91 2.73 20.31
N ILE A 236 10.09 1.42 20.29
CA ILE A 236 9.75 0.58 19.16
C ILE A 236 8.25 0.32 19.28
N THR A 237 7.49 0.71 18.25
CA THR A 237 6.03 0.63 18.25
C THR A 237 5.61 -0.36 17.17
N TYR A 238 4.81 -1.34 17.54
CA TYR A 238 4.24 -2.35 16.67
C TYR A 238 2.77 -2.05 16.45
N GLN A 239 2.41 -1.63 15.24
CA GLN A 239 1.03 -1.43 14.83
C GLN A 239 0.46 -2.74 14.31
N TYR A 240 -0.76 -3.06 14.71
CA TYR A 240 -1.47 -4.26 14.26
C TYR A 240 -2.05 -4.00 12.86
N ASP A 241 -1.77 -4.89 11.93
CA ASP A 241 -2.16 -4.75 10.54
C ASP A 241 -3.00 -5.94 10.03
N ASP A 242 -2.69 -7.16 10.49
CA ASP A 242 -3.51 -8.36 10.36
C ASP A 242 -3.26 -9.27 11.58
N PRO A 243 -4.21 -9.51 12.47
CA PRO A 243 -5.52 -8.83 12.55
C PRO A 243 -5.38 -7.34 12.82
N GLU A 244 -6.32 -6.51 12.29
CA GLU A 244 -6.46 -5.12 12.70
C GLU A 244 -6.93 -5.06 14.18
N TYR A 245 -6.70 -3.97 14.87
CA TYR A 245 -7.02 -3.89 16.31
C TYR A 245 -8.51 -4.18 16.60
N GLU A 246 -9.39 -3.71 15.75
CA GLU A 246 -10.84 -3.91 15.89
C GLU A 246 -11.24 -5.39 15.77
N ASP A 247 -10.46 -6.19 15.05
CA ASP A 247 -10.73 -7.62 14.85
C ASP A 247 -10.54 -8.43 16.14
N PHE A 248 -9.73 -7.94 17.11
CA PHE A 248 -9.51 -8.65 18.38
C PHE A 248 -10.78 -8.89 19.18
N ALA A 249 -11.83 -8.09 18.96
CA ALA A 249 -13.13 -8.30 19.60
C ALA A 249 -13.81 -9.61 19.17
N ASP A 250 -13.54 -10.04 17.93
CA ASP A 250 -14.16 -11.21 17.30
C ASP A 250 -13.22 -12.45 17.33
N LEU A 251 -11.97 -12.28 17.78
CA LEU A 251 -10.98 -13.35 17.87
C LEU A 251 -11.01 -14.04 19.25
N PRO A 252 -10.41 -15.25 19.38
CA PRO A 252 -10.31 -15.94 20.66
C PRO A 252 -9.69 -15.08 21.75
N ALA A 253 -10.25 -15.13 22.94
CA ALA A 253 -9.74 -14.36 24.09
C ALA A 253 -8.27 -14.68 24.37
N GLY A 254 -7.45 -13.64 24.43
CA GLY A 254 -6.01 -13.75 24.68
C GLY A 254 -5.14 -13.70 23.41
N THR A 255 -5.70 -13.65 22.21
CA THR A 255 -4.96 -13.55 20.95
C THR A 255 -3.99 -12.36 20.94
N GLU A 256 -4.45 -11.16 21.29
CA GLU A 256 -3.59 -9.98 21.36
C GLU A 256 -2.38 -10.20 22.29
N LYS A 257 -2.62 -10.73 23.48
CA LYS A 257 -1.54 -11.03 24.44
C LYS A 257 -0.57 -12.11 23.94
N ALA A 258 -1.06 -13.07 23.16
CA ALA A 258 -0.22 -14.10 22.57
C ALA A 258 0.71 -13.50 21.49
N ILE A 259 0.20 -12.59 20.67
CA ILE A 259 1.00 -11.84 19.68
C ILE A 259 2.04 -10.96 20.39
N GLN A 260 1.63 -10.19 21.41
CA GLN A 260 2.56 -9.37 22.21
C GLN A 260 3.66 -10.21 22.84
N LYS A 261 3.30 -11.38 23.40
CA LYS A 261 4.28 -12.30 23.95
C LYS A 261 5.24 -12.84 22.90
N SER A 262 4.79 -13.13 21.69
CA SER A 262 5.66 -13.59 20.60
C SER A 262 6.67 -12.52 20.20
N ILE A 263 6.24 -11.25 20.18
CA ILE A 263 7.13 -10.10 19.95
C ILE A 263 8.15 -9.97 21.08
N ASP A 264 7.71 -10.04 22.34
CA ASP A 264 8.59 -9.99 23.51
C ASP A 264 9.63 -11.10 23.52
N ASP A 265 9.22 -12.33 23.26
CA ASP A 265 10.12 -13.48 23.20
C ASP A 265 11.18 -13.34 22.10
N MET A 266 10.79 -12.78 20.94
CA MET A 266 11.70 -12.47 19.85
C MET A 266 12.71 -11.39 20.25
N GLU A 267 12.24 -10.28 20.80
CA GLU A 267 13.10 -9.16 21.20
C GLU A 267 14.04 -9.56 22.34
N ASP A 268 13.57 -10.34 23.31
CA ASP A 268 14.39 -10.88 24.40
C ASP A 268 15.51 -11.79 23.88
N CYS A 269 15.19 -12.61 22.88
CA CYS A 269 16.21 -13.41 22.21
C CYS A 269 17.27 -12.53 21.52
N PHE A 270 16.86 -11.49 20.81
CA PHE A 270 17.78 -10.61 20.09
C PHE A 270 18.65 -9.75 21.00
N ALA A 271 18.10 -9.32 22.14
CA ALA A 271 18.82 -8.55 23.16
C ALA A 271 19.70 -9.42 24.08
N GLY A 272 19.48 -10.73 24.08
CA GLY A 272 20.20 -11.66 24.97
C GLY A 272 21.58 -12.07 24.45
N ASP A 273 22.43 -12.53 25.36
CA ASP A 273 23.81 -12.97 25.03
C ASP A 273 23.83 -14.21 24.13
N ASN A 274 22.76 -15.00 24.14
CA ASN A 274 22.63 -16.25 23.40
C ASN A 274 21.91 -16.08 22.04
N TYR A 275 21.81 -14.86 21.50
CA TYR A 275 21.06 -14.62 20.27
C TYR A 275 21.54 -15.46 19.06
N LYS A 276 22.80 -15.92 19.08
CA LYS A 276 23.39 -16.80 18.04
C LYS A 276 23.26 -18.30 18.30
N ASP A 277 22.58 -18.70 19.38
CA ASP A 277 22.36 -20.13 19.66
C ASP A 277 21.70 -20.79 18.45
N PRO A 278 22.20 -21.94 17.97
CA PRO A 278 21.71 -22.57 16.73
C PRO A 278 20.28 -23.09 16.82
N VAL A 279 19.75 -23.27 18.03
CA VAL A 279 18.38 -23.81 18.29
C VAL A 279 17.45 -22.75 18.84
N ASN A 280 17.91 -21.98 19.84
CA ASN A 280 17.08 -21.02 20.60
C ASN A 280 17.41 -19.57 20.29
N GLY A 281 18.34 -19.30 19.36
CA GLY A 281 18.73 -17.98 18.95
C GLY A 281 17.80 -17.39 17.89
N TYR A 282 18.29 -16.36 17.18
CA TYR A 282 17.51 -15.56 16.24
C TYR A 282 16.84 -16.40 15.13
N ARG A 283 17.43 -17.53 14.73
CA ARG A 283 16.89 -18.43 13.69
C ARG A 283 15.54 -19.07 14.05
N LYS A 284 15.15 -19.03 15.32
CA LYS A 284 13.82 -19.43 15.77
C LYS A 284 12.73 -18.45 15.33
N TYR A 285 13.11 -17.20 15.05
CA TYR A 285 12.20 -16.07 14.81
C TYR A 285 12.37 -15.45 13.43
N ILE A 286 13.49 -15.66 12.76
CA ILE A 286 13.81 -15.09 11.46
C ILE A 286 14.22 -16.21 10.50
N ASP A 287 13.60 -16.23 9.34
CA ASP A 287 14.01 -17.01 8.18
C ASP A 287 15.36 -16.49 7.66
N VAL A 288 16.34 -17.39 7.43
CA VAL A 288 17.71 -17.07 6.98
C VAL A 288 18.14 -17.93 5.80
#